data_9d25c718682222206b1dc05a5a2b3b39
#
_entry.id   9d25c718682222206b1dc05a5a2b3b39
#
_cell.length_a   1.000
_cell.length_b   1.000
_cell.length_c   1.000
_cell.angle_alpha   90.00
_cell.angle_beta   90.00
_cell.angle_gamma   90.00
#
_symmetry.space_group_name_H-M   'P 1'
#
loop_
_entity.id
_entity.type
_entity.pdbx_description
1 polymer ?
#
loop_
_entity_poly.entity_id
_entity_poly.type
_entity_poly.pdbx_seq_one_letter_code
_entity_poly.pdbx_strand_id
1 'polypeptide(L)'
;MKTTSWLTKKIEQTLGLFPWYGRLGPMSESAIRLARDLDSLPLVTSDVLEKHYYAPHQPLGKRQDLHVYRTSGTSSGLRKTIYYSDEDERLYAEIKSKIFGRFLQGSGARTALSDMGTGHAANTATDVFLRIGLQAESISFRLPVEQHLERLDAVRPDVLYTMPSILDSLLQAADDPKRYRIRKVILVGEAAPPAWIERAAERLGIGPRDVMDTYGSIEIGTIAYFSHEHGRYLFAEGIEAEGLRDVPGIPGSDGLAGDESVLALTSTARDLFPSLRYVTYDVVRDLRPIEVDGEPRMSFQALVRRLGPELKHGEKISVYDIEDVVFRHIGQAIVRVQVADNKLRVHVGGEAATPERLAAIENDLMDRIPEIGQMIRNRLLDGLKVVRADEDSPRAANAVKHKKIYTE
;
A
#
# COMPACT_ATOMS: atom_id res chain seq x y z
N MET A 1 -19.45 -11.99 23.81
CA MET A 1 -18.63 -13.07 24.41
C MET A 1 -17.71 -13.82 23.44
N LYS A 2 -17.72 -13.57 22.11
CA LYS A 2 -16.78 -14.22 21.15
C LYS A 2 -15.39 -13.57 21.07
N THR A 3 -15.26 -12.30 21.46
CA THR A 3 -14.01 -11.51 21.33
C THR A 3 -12.88 -12.00 22.24
N THR A 4 -13.19 -12.56 23.39
CA THR A 4 -12.21 -12.93 24.43
C THR A 4 -11.31 -14.13 24.03
N SER A 5 -11.79 -15.03 23.20
CA SER A 5 -11.06 -16.28 22.89
C SER A 5 -9.90 -16.06 21.89
N TRP A 6 -10.12 -15.30 20.80
CA TRP A 6 -9.09 -15.09 19.80
C TRP A 6 -7.96 -14.17 20.31
N LEU A 7 -8.31 -13.12 21.08
CA LEU A 7 -7.32 -12.19 21.64
C LEU A 7 -6.40 -12.91 22.64
N THR A 8 -6.97 -13.71 23.54
CA THR A 8 -6.17 -14.52 24.47
C THR A 8 -5.21 -15.45 23.71
N LYS A 9 -5.70 -16.13 22.67
CA LYS A 9 -4.86 -17.00 21.84
C LYS A 9 -3.73 -16.21 21.16
N LYS A 10 -4.04 -15.02 20.60
CA LYS A 10 -3.04 -14.17 19.94
C LYS A 10 -2.00 -13.64 20.92
N ILE A 11 -2.40 -13.26 22.12
CA ILE A 11 -1.48 -12.83 23.18
C ILE A 11 -0.50 -13.96 23.55
N GLU A 12 -1.03 -15.15 23.86
CA GLU A 12 -0.19 -16.31 24.24
C GLU A 12 0.80 -16.68 23.13
N GLN A 13 0.34 -16.68 21.89
CA GLN A 13 1.17 -16.95 20.73
C GLN A 13 2.25 -15.90 20.55
N THR A 14 1.89 -14.61 20.68
CA THR A 14 2.86 -13.51 20.58
C THR A 14 3.92 -13.59 21.68
N LEU A 15 3.53 -13.84 22.91
CA LEU A 15 4.46 -14.00 24.03
C LEU A 15 5.37 -15.22 23.88
N GLY A 16 4.85 -16.32 23.31
CA GLY A 16 5.63 -17.52 23.04
C GLY A 16 6.68 -17.32 21.94
N LEU A 17 6.33 -16.64 20.87
CA LEU A 17 7.23 -16.37 19.72
C LEU A 17 8.15 -15.17 19.95
N PHE A 18 7.66 -14.17 20.68
CA PHE A 18 8.31 -12.90 20.92
C PHE A 18 8.34 -12.55 22.42
N PRO A 19 9.15 -13.25 23.26
CA PRO A 19 9.14 -13.04 24.71
C PRO A 19 9.45 -11.60 25.16
N TRP A 20 10.08 -10.80 24.28
CA TRP A 20 10.34 -9.40 24.53
C TRP A 20 9.06 -8.56 24.56
N TYR A 21 7.96 -9.02 23.92
CA TYR A 21 6.67 -8.34 23.93
C TYR A 21 6.13 -8.18 25.36
N GLY A 22 6.31 -9.19 26.22
CA GLY A 22 5.94 -9.16 27.63
C GLY A 22 6.68 -8.13 28.49
N ARG A 23 7.69 -7.46 27.91
CA ARG A 23 8.50 -6.42 28.58
C ARG A 23 8.34 -5.05 27.94
N LEU A 24 7.38 -4.89 27.01
CA LEU A 24 7.07 -3.60 26.40
C LEU A 24 6.15 -2.77 27.30
N GLY A 25 6.51 -1.48 27.44
CA GLY A 25 5.70 -0.53 28.19
C GLY A 25 5.65 -0.78 29.71
N PRO A 26 4.69 -0.19 30.41
CA PRO A 26 4.59 -0.23 31.87
C PRO A 26 3.88 -1.49 32.39
N MET A 27 3.27 -2.30 31.52
CA MET A 27 2.51 -3.49 31.93
C MET A 27 3.45 -4.66 32.23
N SER A 28 3.13 -5.43 33.28
CA SER A 28 3.77 -6.72 33.51
C SER A 28 3.28 -7.76 32.50
N GLU A 29 4.09 -8.79 32.23
CA GLU A 29 3.68 -9.89 31.33
C GLU A 29 2.38 -10.55 31.80
N SER A 30 2.18 -10.71 33.13
CA SER A 30 0.93 -11.24 33.67
C SER A 30 -0.26 -10.34 33.38
N ALA A 31 -0.11 -9.02 33.44
CA ALA A 31 -1.17 -8.09 33.05
C ALA A 31 -1.49 -8.17 31.56
N ILE A 32 -0.48 -8.30 30.70
CA ILE A 32 -0.66 -8.52 29.26
C ILE A 32 -1.45 -9.80 28.98
N ARG A 33 -1.12 -10.91 29.66
CA ARG A 33 -1.86 -12.19 29.54
C ARG A 33 -3.33 -12.09 29.94
N LEU A 34 -3.65 -11.19 30.87
CA LEU A 34 -5.01 -10.98 31.37
C LEU A 34 -5.79 -9.89 30.60
N ALA A 35 -5.19 -9.23 29.65
CA ALA A 35 -5.83 -8.18 28.86
C ALA A 35 -7.07 -8.71 28.13
N ARG A 36 -8.12 -7.89 28.10
CA ARG A 36 -9.40 -8.21 27.47
C ARG A 36 -9.67 -7.34 26.23
N ASP A 37 -8.98 -6.22 26.14
CA ASP A 37 -9.14 -5.20 25.12
C ASP A 37 -7.80 -4.92 24.46
N LEU A 38 -7.82 -4.66 23.14
CA LEU A 38 -6.60 -4.38 22.36
C LEU A 38 -5.91 -3.11 22.82
N ASP A 39 -6.67 -2.06 23.09
CA ASP A 39 -6.18 -0.71 23.43
C ASP A 39 -5.36 -0.68 24.73
N SER A 40 -5.55 -1.67 25.60
CA SER A 40 -4.73 -1.85 26.82
C SER A 40 -3.34 -2.43 26.54
N LEU A 41 -3.10 -3.02 25.38
CA LEU A 41 -1.86 -3.72 25.06
C LEU A 41 -0.78 -2.76 24.49
N PRO A 42 0.52 -3.10 24.65
CA PRO A 42 1.60 -2.32 24.08
C PRO A 42 1.54 -2.23 22.53
N LEU A 43 1.92 -1.08 21.99
CA LEU A 43 2.10 -0.91 20.54
C LEU A 43 3.43 -1.51 20.07
N VAL A 44 3.40 -2.15 18.91
CA VAL A 44 4.59 -2.59 18.19
C VAL A 44 4.95 -1.53 17.16
N THR A 45 5.88 -0.64 17.53
CA THR A 45 6.37 0.45 16.69
C THR A 45 7.59 0.04 15.86
N SER A 46 8.02 0.92 14.93
CA SER A 46 9.27 0.69 14.16
C SER A 46 10.48 0.52 15.06
N ASP A 47 10.61 1.33 16.12
CA ASP A 47 11.73 1.26 17.06
C ASP A 47 11.75 -0.08 17.82
N VAL A 48 10.57 -0.57 18.22
CA VAL A 48 10.42 -1.89 18.84
C VAL A 48 10.86 -2.99 17.88
N LEU A 49 10.43 -2.90 16.61
CA LEU A 49 10.83 -3.88 15.60
C LEU A 49 12.33 -3.84 15.31
N GLU A 50 12.93 -2.67 15.17
CA GLU A 50 14.37 -2.50 14.94
C GLU A 50 15.19 -3.08 16.10
N LYS A 51 14.76 -2.82 17.33
CA LYS A 51 15.43 -3.31 18.53
C LYS A 51 15.32 -4.84 18.71
N HIS A 52 14.20 -5.43 18.30
CA HIS A 52 13.89 -6.81 18.69
C HIS A 52 13.67 -7.77 17.52
N TYR A 53 12.91 -7.38 16.48
CA TYR A 53 12.55 -8.27 15.38
C TYR A 53 13.56 -8.23 14.23
N TYR A 54 14.06 -7.04 13.87
CA TYR A 54 15.08 -6.90 12.82
C TYR A 54 16.51 -7.03 13.35
N ALA A 55 16.67 -7.21 14.66
CA ALA A 55 17.99 -7.36 15.27
C ALA A 55 18.71 -8.62 14.76
N PRO A 56 20.06 -8.57 14.54
CA PRO A 56 20.81 -9.69 13.97
C PRO A 56 20.74 -11.00 14.77
N HIS A 57 20.43 -10.91 16.06
CA HIS A 57 20.44 -12.05 16.98
C HIS A 57 19.04 -12.60 17.31
N GLN A 58 18.03 -12.16 16.59
CA GLN A 58 16.67 -12.66 16.86
C GLN A 58 16.56 -14.16 16.53
N PRO A 59 15.79 -14.94 17.35
CA PRO A 59 15.80 -16.41 17.28
C PRO A 59 15.32 -16.99 15.95
N LEU A 60 14.39 -16.33 15.24
CA LEU A 60 13.85 -16.83 13.96
C LEU A 60 14.92 -16.95 12.88
N GLY A 61 15.96 -16.10 12.90
CA GLY A 61 17.06 -16.16 11.93
C GLY A 61 17.91 -17.42 12.00
N LYS A 62 17.78 -18.24 13.05
CA LYS A 62 18.48 -19.52 13.21
C LYS A 62 17.66 -20.71 12.69
N ARG A 63 16.37 -20.51 12.40
CA ARG A 63 15.47 -21.54 11.89
C ARG A 63 15.67 -21.73 10.39
N GLN A 64 15.71 -22.98 9.94
CA GLN A 64 15.89 -23.36 8.53
C GLN A 64 14.55 -23.72 7.84
N ASP A 65 13.49 -23.88 8.62
CA ASP A 65 12.16 -24.25 8.18
C ASP A 65 11.27 -23.03 7.86
N LEU A 66 11.86 -21.86 7.59
CA LEU A 66 11.15 -20.65 7.35
C LEU A 66 11.40 -20.10 5.95
N HIS A 67 10.36 -19.53 5.36
CA HIS A 67 10.50 -18.67 4.20
C HIS A 67 11.05 -17.30 4.62
N VAL A 68 12.08 -16.84 3.93
CA VAL A 68 12.79 -15.62 4.27
C VAL A 68 12.66 -14.61 3.14
N TYR A 69 12.02 -13.48 3.44
CA TYR A 69 11.87 -12.39 2.49
C TYR A 69 12.61 -11.16 2.96
N ARG A 70 12.98 -10.32 2.01
CA ARG A 70 13.69 -9.07 2.29
C ARG A 70 12.93 -7.92 1.67
N THR A 71 12.72 -6.84 2.45
CA THR A 71 12.14 -5.62 1.93
C THR A 71 13.05 -4.97 0.89
N SER A 72 12.49 -4.12 0.03
CA SER A 72 13.27 -3.38 -0.97
C SER A 72 14.24 -2.37 -0.34
N GLY A 73 14.06 -2.02 0.95
CA GLY A 73 14.88 -1.04 1.66
C GLY A 73 14.68 0.40 1.17
N THR A 74 13.55 0.68 0.52
CA THR A 74 13.28 1.99 -0.09
C THR A 74 13.11 3.10 0.94
N SER A 75 12.72 2.80 2.16
CA SER A 75 12.45 3.79 3.20
C SER A 75 13.62 4.05 4.16
N SER A 76 14.45 3.05 4.47
CA SER A 76 15.54 3.22 5.46
C SER A 76 16.94 2.90 4.90
N GLY A 77 17.06 2.58 3.62
CA GLY A 77 18.30 2.10 3.01
C GLY A 77 18.73 0.69 3.47
N LEU A 78 18.11 0.15 4.53
CA LEU A 78 18.39 -1.16 5.08
C LEU A 78 17.32 -2.17 4.67
N ARG A 79 17.76 -3.31 4.12
CA ARG A 79 16.87 -4.43 3.82
C ARG A 79 16.46 -5.14 5.10
N LYS A 80 15.19 -5.04 5.48
CA LYS A 80 14.62 -5.72 6.64
C LYS A 80 14.27 -7.16 6.25
N THR A 81 14.54 -8.10 7.15
CA THR A 81 14.22 -9.52 6.94
C THR A 81 12.91 -9.87 7.58
N ILE A 82 12.02 -10.49 6.83
CA ILE A 82 10.68 -10.92 7.25
C ILE A 82 10.61 -12.44 7.12
N TYR A 83 10.09 -13.10 8.13
CA TYR A 83 9.97 -14.55 8.20
C TYR A 83 8.52 -14.98 8.06
N TYR A 84 8.28 -16.05 7.30
CA TYR A 84 7.00 -16.71 7.14
C TYR A 84 7.15 -18.19 7.45
N SER A 85 6.18 -18.78 8.15
CA SER A 85 6.02 -20.23 8.23
C SER A 85 5.20 -20.72 7.03
N ASP A 86 5.17 -22.05 6.81
CA ASP A 86 4.27 -22.66 5.83
C ASP A 86 2.80 -22.30 6.11
N GLU A 87 2.43 -22.18 7.40
CA GLU A 87 1.09 -21.78 7.80
C GLU A 87 0.81 -20.30 7.48
N ASP A 88 1.77 -19.38 7.72
CA ASP A 88 1.64 -17.99 7.31
C ASP A 88 1.43 -17.88 5.79
N GLU A 89 2.20 -18.64 4.99
CA GLU A 89 2.06 -18.68 3.52
C GLU A 89 0.71 -19.23 3.10
N ARG A 90 0.28 -20.33 3.72
CA ARG A 90 -1.01 -20.97 3.42
C ARG A 90 -2.18 -20.01 3.68
N LEU A 91 -2.20 -19.35 4.84
CA LEU A 91 -3.23 -18.40 5.23
C LEU A 91 -3.20 -17.15 4.34
N TYR A 92 -2.01 -16.63 4.03
CA TYR A 92 -1.85 -15.52 3.08
C TYR A 92 -2.47 -15.85 1.72
N ALA A 93 -2.12 -17.01 1.15
CA ALA A 93 -2.65 -17.44 -0.14
C ALA A 93 -4.16 -17.67 -0.10
N GLU A 94 -4.68 -18.25 0.99
CA GLU A 94 -6.11 -18.48 1.18
C GLU A 94 -6.91 -17.19 1.24
N ILE A 95 -6.50 -16.23 2.08
CA ILE A 95 -7.17 -14.92 2.22
C ILE A 95 -7.18 -14.19 0.87
N LYS A 96 -6.03 -14.17 0.20
CA LYS A 96 -5.89 -13.51 -1.09
C LYS A 96 -6.73 -14.19 -2.18
N SER A 97 -6.79 -15.51 -2.19
CA SER A 97 -7.65 -16.28 -3.12
C SER A 97 -9.13 -15.98 -2.93
N LYS A 98 -9.60 -15.85 -1.69
CA LYS A 98 -10.99 -15.44 -1.39
C LYS A 98 -11.29 -14.04 -1.95
N ILE A 99 -10.40 -13.07 -1.74
CA ILE A 99 -10.57 -11.68 -2.21
C ILE A 99 -10.57 -11.65 -3.74
N PHE A 100 -9.57 -12.26 -4.38
CA PHE A 100 -9.46 -12.28 -5.84
C PHE A 100 -10.59 -13.07 -6.49
N GLY A 101 -10.94 -14.22 -5.91
CA GLY A 101 -12.06 -15.03 -6.39
C GLY A 101 -13.40 -14.28 -6.35
N ARG A 102 -13.69 -13.53 -5.27
CA ARG A 102 -14.88 -12.68 -5.17
C ARG A 102 -14.88 -11.56 -6.24
N PHE A 103 -13.75 -10.89 -6.45
CA PHE A 103 -13.62 -9.84 -7.46
C PHE A 103 -13.78 -10.38 -8.89
N LEU A 104 -13.28 -11.58 -9.17
CA LEU A 104 -13.31 -12.20 -10.48
C LEU A 104 -14.58 -13.01 -10.74
N GLN A 105 -15.44 -13.19 -9.74
CA GLN A 105 -16.67 -13.96 -9.86
C GLN A 105 -17.57 -13.42 -10.98
N GLY A 106 -18.05 -14.29 -11.84
CA GLY A 106 -18.91 -13.93 -12.98
C GLY A 106 -18.20 -13.19 -14.13
N SER A 107 -16.89 -12.90 -14.02
CA SER A 107 -16.16 -12.24 -15.10
C SER A 107 -15.86 -13.14 -16.30
N GLY A 108 -15.87 -14.47 -16.10
CA GLY A 108 -15.46 -15.46 -17.11
C GLY A 108 -13.96 -15.39 -17.43
N ALA A 109 -13.13 -14.79 -16.56
CA ALA A 109 -11.68 -14.74 -16.71
C ALA A 109 -11.08 -16.17 -16.63
N ARG A 110 -10.08 -16.44 -17.46
CA ARG A 110 -9.39 -17.74 -17.55
C ARG A 110 -7.88 -17.62 -17.41
N THR A 111 -7.33 -16.45 -17.73
CA THR A 111 -5.89 -16.21 -17.77
C THR A 111 -5.51 -15.00 -16.95
N ALA A 112 -4.36 -15.05 -16.28
CA ALA A 112 -3.82 -13.96 -15.51
C ALA A 112 -2.33 -13.76 -15.83
N LEU A 113 -1.89 -12.50 -15.88
CA LEU A 113 -0.49 -12.12 -15.92
C LEU A 113 -0.16 -11.28 -14.68
N SER A 114 0.90 -11.69 -13.96
CA SER A 114 1.48 -10.90 -12.87
C SER A 114 2.78 -10.27 -13.35
N ASP A 115 2.88 -8.97 -13.36
CA ASP A 115 4.12 -8.25 -13.61
C ASP A 115 4.79 -7.70 -12.33
N MET A 116 4.50 -8.36 -11.21
CA MET A 116 5.07 -8.03 -9.90
C MET A 116 6.52 -8.48 -9.72
N GLY A 117 7.04 -9.27 -10.62
CA GLY A 117 8.44 -9.63 -10.69
C GLY A 117 8.88 -10.70 -9.72
N THR A 118 9.89 -10.42 -8.91
CA THR A 118 10.55 -11.38 -8.01
C THR A 118 10.16 -11.15 -6.56
N GLY A 119 10.16 -12.20 -5.75
CA GLY A 119 9.88 -12.15 -4.32
C GLY A 119 8.49 -12.66 -3.93
N HIS A 120 8.09 -12.43 -2.67
CA HIS A 120 6.87 -12.99 -2.08
C HIS A 120 5.61 -12.70 -2.94
N ALA A 121 5.40 -11.45 -3.34
CA ALA A 121 4.21 -11.05 -4.08
C ALA A 121 4.12 -11.72 -5.47
N ALA A 122 5.24 -11.95 -6.14
CA ALA A 122 5.26 -12.59 -7.46
C ALA A 122 5.00 -14.10 -7.39
N ASN A 123 5.72 -14.79 -6.50
CA ASN A 123 5.59 -16.23 -6.33
C ASN A 123 4.18 -16.62 -5.87
N THR A 124 3.64 -15.88 -4.90
CA THR A 124 2.30 -16.13 -4.36
C THR A 124 1.18 -15.71 -5.32
N ALA A 125 1.38 -14.72 -6.20
CA ALA A 125 0.33 -14.30 -7.14
C ALA A 125 -0.02 -15.42 -8.12
N THR A 126 0.96 -16.09 -8.70
CA THR A 126 0.72 -17.21 -9.61
C THR A 126 -0.02 -18.36 -8.91
N ASP A 127 0.42 -18.72 -7.68
CA ASP A 127 -0.26 -19.74 -6.87
C ASP A 127 -1.72 -19.36 -6.56
N VAL A 128 -1.97 -18.12 -6.17
CA VAL A 128 -3.32 -17.60 -5.90
C VAL A 128 -4.22 -17.71 -7.14
N PHE A 129 -3.74 -17.31 -8.32
CA PHE A 129 -4.52 -17.42 -9.54
C PHE A 129 -4.79 -18.86 -9.94
N LEU A 130 -3.82 -19.75 -9.79
CA LEU A 130 -4.00 -21.19 -10.03
C LEU A 130 -5.03 -21.79 -9.07
N ARG A 131 -5.00 -21.44 -7.78
CA ARG A 131 -5.97 -21.89 -6.76
C ARG A 131 -7.41 -21.49 -7.08
N ILE A 132 -7.62 -20.35 -7.72
CA ILE A 132 -8.96 -19.89 -8.14
C ILE A 132 -9.31 -20.31 -9.57
N GLY A 133 -8.51 -21.20 -10.19
CA GLY A 133 -8.82 -21.86 -11.45
C GLY A 133 -8.38 -21.10 -12.71
N LEU A 134 -7.53 -20.09 -12.61
CA LEU A 134 -6.98 -19.40 -13.77
C LEU A 134 -5.63 -20.00 -14.16
N GLN A 135 -5.31 -19.97 -15.45
CA GLN A 135 -3.94 -20.14 -15.93
C GLN A 135 -3.19 -18.84 -15.63
N ALA A 136 -2.00 -18.93 -15.04
CA ALA A 136 -1.28 -17.75 -14.58
C ALA A 136 0.20 -17.80 -14.96
N GLU A 137 0.71 -16.63 -15.35
CA GLU A 137 2.12 -16.39 -15.63
C GLU A 137 2.62 -15.19 -14.85
N SER A 138 3.93 -15.09 -14.69
CA SER A 138 4.57 -13.96 -14.04
C SER A 138 5.75 -13.47 -14.88
N ILE A 139 5.88 -12.13 -14.95
CA ILE A 139 7.02 -11.45 -15.57
C ILE A 139 7.69 -10.53 -14.56
N SER A 140 9.01 -10.41 -14.62
CA SER A 140 9.75 -9.57 -13.68
C SER A 140 9.55 -8.08 -13.97
N PHE A 141 9.16 -7.28 -12.97
CA PHE A 141 9.08 -5.82 -13.08
C PHE A 141 10.42 -5.14 -13.42
N ARG A 142 11.54 -5.89 -13.37
CA ARG A 142 12.87 -5.37 -13.72
C ARG A 142 13.15 -5.38 -15.21
N LEU A 143 12.30 -6.04 -15.98
CA LEU A 143 12.43 -6.06 -17.44
C LEU A 143 12.00 -4.72 -18.04
N PRO A 144 12.53 -4.36 -19.22
CA PRO A 144 12.09 -3.19 -19.95
C PRO A 144 10.60 -3.25 -20.30
N VAL A 145 9.98 -2.08 -20.45
CA VAL A 145 8.55 -1.95 -20.75
C VAL A 145 8.17 -2.67 -22.05
N GLU A 146 9.04 -2.67 -23.04
CA GLU A 146 8.83 -3.34 -24.32
C GLU A 146 8.60 -4.84 -24.15
N GLN A 147 9.35 -5.50 -23.28
CA GLN A 147 9.17 -6.93 -22.98
C GLN A 147 7.86 -7.22 -22.25
N HIS A 148 7.38 -6.30 -21.42
CA HIS A 148 6.04 -6.40 -20.83
C HIS A 148 4.96 -6.29 -21.91
N LEU A 149 5.09 -5.34 -22.85
CA LEU A 149 4.14 -5.18 -23.95
C LEU A 149 4.14 -6.38 -24.88
N GLU A 150 5.30 -6.93 -25.24
CA GLU A 150 5.43 -8.17 -26.01
C GLU A 150 4.73 -9.34 -25.29
N ARG A 151 4.89 -9.43 -23.97
CA ARG A 151 4.24 -10.50 -23.19
C ARG A 151 2.74 -10.33 -23.12
N LEU A 152 2.25 -9.10 -22.95
CA LEU A 152 0.82 -8.79 -22.99
C LEU A 152 0.20 -9.17 -24.36
N ASP A 153 0.90 -8.89 -25.44
CA ASP A 153 0.46 -9.30 -26.80
C ASP A 153 0.40 -10.82 -26.97
N ALA A 154 1.41 -11.52 -26.47
CA ALA A 154 1.51 -12.98 -26.59
C ALA A 154 0.48 -13.71 -25.73
N VAL A 155 0.28 -13.27 -24.49
CA VAL A 155 -0.60 -13.96 -23.51
C VAL A 155 -2.03 -13.48 -23.62
N ARG A 156 -2.26 -12.19 -23.87
CA ARG A 156 -3.57 -11.52 -23.84
C ARG A 156 -4.37 -11.90 -22.61
N PRO A 157 -3.85 -11.58 -21.42
CA PRO A 157 -4.45 -12.03 -20.16
C PRO A 157 -5.80 -11.36 -19.93
N ASP A 158 -6.77 -12.13 -19.41
CA ASP A 158 -8.04 -11.57 -18.93
C ASP A 158 -7.82 -10.70 -17.69
N VAL A 159 -6.84 -11.05 -16.84
CA VAL A 159 -6.53 -10.38 -15.59
C VAL A 159 -5.08 -9.91 -15.57
N LEU A 160 -4.85 -8.64 -15.29
CA LEU A 160 -3.52 -8.09 -15.04
C LEU A 160 -3.37 -7.79 -13.54
N TYR A 161 -2.33 -8.35 -12.89
CA TYR A 161 -1.96 -8.07 -11.51
C TYR A 161 -0.67 -7.25 -11.49
N THR A 162 -0.74 -5.98 -11.09
CA THR A 162 0.32 -5.01 -11.33
C THR A 162 0.39 -3.92 -10.25
N MET A 163 1.41 -3.07 -10.33
CA MET A 163 1.49 -1.81 -9.58
C MET A 163 0.98 -0.64 -10.42
N PRO A 164 0.40 0.40 -9.81
CA PRO A 164 0.03 1.62 -10.53
C PRO A 164 1.14 2.20 -11.39
N SER A 165 2.36 2.32 -10.87
CA SER A 165 3.50 2.87 -11.62
C SER A 165 3.93 2.01 -12.82
N ILE A 166 3.80 0.70 -12.73
CA ILE A 166 4.08 -0.22 -13.83
C ILE A 166 3.00 -0.04 -14.91
N LEU A 167 1.73 -0.05 -14.49
CA LEU A 167 0.62 0.15 -15.42
C LEU A 167 0.70 1.50 -16.15
N ASP A 168 1.08 2.58 -15.45
CA ASP A 168 1.34 3.88 -16.09
C ASP A 168 2.37 3.75 -17.21
N SER A 169 3.49 3.08 -16.93
CA SER A 169 4.55 2.89 -17.92
C SER A 169 4.08 2.09 -19.14
N LEU A 170 3.28 1.04 -18.90
CA LEU A 170 2.68 0.23 -19.96
C LEU A 170 1.68 1.05 -20.81
N LEU A 171 0.81 1.81 -20.14
CA LEU A 171 -0.18 2.65 -20.82
C LEU A 171 0.45 3.78 -21.61
N GLN A 172 1.59 4.33 -21.17
CA GLN A 172 2.32 5.36 -21.91
C GLN A 172 3.02 4.81 -23.15
N ALA A 173 3.63 3.63 -23.02
CA ALA A 173 4.40 3.02 -24.10
C ALA A 173 3.53 2.29 -25.15
N ALA A 174 2.29 1.94 -24.81
CA ALA A 174 1.39 1.26 -25.72
C ALA A 174 0.64 2.23 -26.63
N ASP A 175 0.70 2.03 -27.95
CA ASP A 175 -0.06 2.82 -28.94
C ASP A 175 -1.57 2.62 -28.74
N ASP A 176 -2.02 1.38 -28.56
CA ASP A 176 -3.41 1.01 -28.28
C ASP A 176 -3.49 -0.03 -27.16
N PRO A 177 -3.65 0.39 -25.89
CA PRO A 177 -3.76 -0.55 -24.77
C PRO A 177 -4.96 -1.50 -24.85
N LYS A 178 -6.04 -1.14 -25.55
CA LYS A 178 -7.25 -1.97 -25.72
C LYS A 178 -6.98 -3.26 -26.49
N ARG A 179 -5.93 -3.28 -27.31
CA ARG A 179 -5.54 -4.46 -28.11
C ARG A 179 -5.17 -5.66 -27.23
N TYR A 180 -4.70 -5.43 -25.99
CA TYR A 180 -4.34 -6.49 -25.04
C TYR A 180 -5.56 -7.21 -24.47
N ARG A 181 -6.77 -6.64 -24.59
CA ARG A 181 -8.05 -7.22 -24.15
C ARG A 181 -8.10 -7.57 -22.68
N ILE A 182 -7.36 -6.83 -21.84
CA ILE A 182 -7.43 -6.95 -20.39
C ILE A 182 -8.86 -6.63 -19.94
N ARG A 183 -9.43 -7.49 -19.11
CA ARG A 183 -10.82 -7.37 -18.64
C ARG A 183 -10.90 -6.94 -17.18
N LYS A 184 -9.90 -7.32 -16.39
CA LYS A 184 -9.81 -7.00 -14.97
C LYS A 184 -8.38 -6.61 -14.62
N VAL A 185 -8.25 -5.63 -13.72
CA VAL A 185 -6.95 -5.22 -13.15
C VAL A 185 -7.01 -5.34 -11.65
N ILE A 186 -5.97 -5.91 -11.05
CA ILE A 186 -5.78 -5.93 -9.60
C ILE A 186 -4.49 -5.16 -9.31
N LEU A 187 -4.62 -4.08 -8.56
CA LEU A 187 -3.52 -3.20 -8.18
C LEU A 187 -2.96 -3.54 -6.80
N VAL A 188 -1.67 -3.35 -6.61
CA VAL A 188 -0.98 -3.63 -5.35
C VAL A 188 0.26 -2.77 -5.18
N GLY A 189 0.66 -2.55 -3.93
CA GLY A 189 1.98 -2.01 -3.54
C GLY A 189 2.14 -0.51 -3.64
N GLU A 190 1.21 0.20 -4.23
CA GLU A 190 1.17 1.66 -4.32
C GLU A 190 -0.28 2.12 -4.24
N ALA A 191 -0.52 3.32 -3.72
CA ALA A 191 -1.86 3.89 -3.72
C ALA A 191 -2.29 4.25 -5.16
N ALA A 192 -3.56 4.02 -5.47
CA ALA A 192 -4.17 4.36 -6.74
C ALA A 192 -5.33 5.35 -6.52
N PRO A 193 -5.14 6.67 -6.80
CA PRO A 193 -6.20 7.65 -6.68
C PRO A 193 -7.42 7.32 -7.59
N PRO A 194 -8.65 7.63 -7.15
CA PRO A 194 -9.85 7.35 -7.95
C PRO A 194 -9.80 7.89 -9.37
N ALA A 195 -9.36 9.14 -9.56
CA ALA A 195 -9.24 9.76 -10.88
C ALA A 195 -8.19 9.03 -11.76
N TRP A 196 -7.14 8.48 -11.16
CA TRP A 196 -6.18 7.65 -11.89
C TRP A 196 -6.80 6.32 -12.31
N ILE A 197 -7.55 5.65 -11.43
CA ILE A 197 -8.26 4.39 -11.74
C ILE A 197 -9.23 4.59 -12.90
N GLU A 198 -10.04 5.66 -12.87
CA GLU A 198 -10.99 5.99 -13.94
C GLU A 198 -10.29 6.10 -15.30
N ARG A 199 -9.16 6.79 -15.35
CA ARG A 199 -8.41 7.00 -16.59
C ARG A 199 -7.67 5.76 -17.06
N ALA A 200 -7.06 4.99 -16.16
CA ALA A 200 -6.42 3.73 -16.51
C ALA A 200 -7.45 2.75 -17.10
N ALA A 201 -8.64 2.68 -16.50
CA ALA A 201 -9.75 1.87 -16.99
C ALA A 201 -10.21 2.32 -18.39
N GLU A 202 -10.40 3.62 -18.63
CA GLU A 202 -10.76 4.18 -19.93
C GLU A 202 -9.74 3.82 -21.02
N ARG A 203 -8.43 3.93 -20.68
CA ARG A 203 -7.33 3.59 -21.59
C ARG A 203 -7.33 2.10 -21.96
N LEU A 204 -7.66 1.22 -21.02
CA LEU A 204 -7.79 -0.22 -21.25
C LEU A 204 -9.12 -0.61 -21.92
N GLY A 205 -10.09 0.32 -21.99
CA GLY A 205 -11.42 0.05 -22.54
C GLY A 205 -12.31 -0.76 -21.58
N ILE A 206 -12.07 -0.67 -20.28
CA ILE A 206 -12.84 -1.33 -19.21
C ILE A 206 -13.49 -0.27 -18.29
N GLY A 207 -14.36 -0.70 -17.37
CA GLY A 207 -14.95 0.20 -16.38
C GLY A 207 -14.06 0.35 -15.13
N PRO A 208 -14.20 1.44 -14.35
CA PRO A 208 -13.50 1.58 -13.08
C PRO A 208 -13.78 0.43 -12.10
N ARG A 209 -14.97 -0.18 -12.15
CA ARG A 209 -15.34 -1.35 -11.36
C ARG A 209 -14.61 -2.62 -11.75
N ASP A 210 -13.90 -2.62 -12.88
CA ASP A 210 -13.04 -3.71 -13.33
C ASP A 210 -11.59 -3.56 -12.82
N VAL A 211 -11.33 -2.54 -12.02
CA VAL A 211 -10.04 -2.30 -11.36
C VAL A 211 -10.23 -2.40 -9.86
N MET A 212 -9.57 -3.34 -9.20
CA MET A 212 -9.56 -3.49 -7.74
C MET A 212 -8.21 -3.04 -7.19
N ASP A 213 -8.22 -2.04 -6.31
CA ASP A 213 -7.03 -1.68 -5.55
C ASP A 213 -6.92 -2.52 -4.27
N THR A 214 -5.70 -2.98 -3.96
CA THR A 214 -5.42 -3.77 -2.76
C THR A 214 -4.32 -3.14 -1.93
N TYR A 215 -4.55 -3.04 -0.64
CA TYR A 215 -3.60 -2.59 0.36
C TYR A 215 -3.00 -3.77 1.10
N GLY A 216 -1.68 -3.82 1.16
CA GLY A 216 -0.96 -4.87 1.85
C GLY A 216 0.50 -4.53 2.09
N SER A 217 1.13 -5.29 2.96
CA SER A 217 2.56 -5.19 3.25
C SER A 217 3.17 -6.59 3.41
N ILE A 218 4.49 -6.67 3.26
CA ILE A 218 5.19 -7.94 3.46
C ILE A 218 5.18 -8.37 4.94
N GLU A 219 4.98 -7.45 5.87
CA GLU A 219 4.85 -7.71 7.30
C GLU A 219 3.57 -8.46 7.65
N ILE A 220 2.46 -8.02 7.05
CA ILE A 220 1.10 -8.49 7.39
C ILE A 220 0.50 -9.40 6.31
N GLY A 221 0.82 -9.15 5.05
CA GLY A 221 0.15 -9.74 3.91
C GLY A 221 -0.91 -8.81 3.33
N THR A 222 -2.03 -9.36 2.86
CA THR A 222 -3.17 -8.55 2.39
C THR A 222 -3.90 -7.95 3.58
N ILE A 223 -3.94 -6.63 3.66
CA ILE A 223 -4.56 -5.88 4.76
C ILE A 223 -6.00 -5.49 4.41
N ALA A 224 -6.21 -4.92 3.23
CA ALA A 224 -7.53 -4.47 2.78
C ALA A 224 -7.63 -4.46 1.25
N TYR A 225 -8.83 -4.33 0.73
CA TYR A 225 -9.13 -4.20 -0.68
C TYR A 225 -10.29 -3.22 -0.90
N PHE A 226 -10.26 -2.49 -2.01
CA PHE A 226 -11.30 -1.53 -2.34
C PHE A 226 -12.57 -2.23 -2.83
N SER A 227 -13.70 -1.96 -2.17
CA SER A 227 -15.02 -2.42 -2.56
C SER A 227 -15.75 -1.32 -3.30
N HIS A 228 -15.98 -1.51 -4.59
CA HIS A 228 -16.77 -0.57 -5.40
C HIS A 228 -18.24 -0.50 -4.98
N GLU A 229 -18.77 -1.54 -4.35
CA GLU A 229 -20.12 -1.59 -3.82
C GLU A 229 -20.29 -0.59 -2.67
N HIS A 230 -19.27 -0.50 -1.81
CA HIS A 230 -19.31 0.32 -0.60
C HIS A 230 -18.52 1.64 -0.75
N GLY A 231 -17.75 1.80 -1.85
CA GLY A 231 -16.89 2.96 -2.09
C GLY A 231 -15.78 3.12 -1.05
N ARG A 232 -15.30 2.01 -0.46
CA ARG A 232 -14.38 1.99 0.67
C ARG A 232 -13.46 0.77 0.64
N TYR A 233 -12.37 0.85 1.36
CA TYR A 233 -11.53 -0.31 1.62
C TYR A 233 -12.13 -1.15 2.76
N LEU A 234 -12.30 -2.42 2.52
CA LEU A 234 -12.71 -3.42 3.50
C LEU A 234 -11.47 -4.20 3.97
N PHE A 235 -11.32 -4.34 5.28
CA PHE A 235 -10.23 -5.14 5.83
C PHE A 235 -10.39 -6.62 5.46
N ALA A 236 -9.27 -7.28 5.22
CA ALA A 236 -9.21 -8.71 4.97
C ALA A 236 -9.61 -9.51 6.23
N GLU A 237 -10.01 -10.76 6.03
CA GLU A 237 -10.33 -11.68 7.13
C GLU A 237 -9.13 -11.83 8.08
N GLY A 238 -9.39 -11.81 9.39
CA GLY A 238 -8.37 -11.94 10.43
C GLY A 238 -7.56 -10.67 10.72
N ILE A 239 -7.96 -9.53 10.17
CA ILE A 239 -7.38 -8.21 10.49
C ILE A 239 -8.33 -7.44 11.41
N GLU A 240 -7.83 -7.11 12.59
CA GLU A 240 -8.42 -6.12 13.50
C GLU A 240 -7.67 -4.80 13.35
N ALA A 241 -8.40 -3.70 13.17
CA ALA A 241 -7.84 -2.39 12.88
C ALA A 241 -8.25 -1.36 13.94
N GLU A 242 -7.27 -0.57 14.39
CA GLU A 242 -7.43 0.53 15.32
C GLU A 242 -6.91 1.82 14.70
N GLY A 243 -7.61 2.93 14.94
CA GLY A 243 -7.17 4.27 14.59
C GLY A 243 -6.48 4.95 15.77
N LEU A 244 -5.20 5.26 15.62
CA LEU A 244 -4.41 5.94 16.64
C LEU A 244 -4.32 7.43 16.34
N ARG A 245 -4.46 8.26 17.39
CA ARG A 245 -4.30 9.72 17.33
C ARG A 245 -3.46 10.17 18.53
N ASP A 246 -2.69 11.23 18.36
CA ASP A 246 -1.89 11.84 19.42
C ASP A 246 -1.01 10.82 20.19
N VAL A 247 -0.38 9.90 19.47
CA VAL A 247 0.42 8.83 20.08
C VAL A 247 1.84 9.32 20.35
N PRO A 248 2.28 9.33 21.63
CA PRO A 248 3.64 9.69 21.96
C PRO A 248 4.67 8.81 21.22
N GLY A 249 5.68 9.44 20.63
CA GLY A 249 6.73 8.74 19.89
C GLY A 249 6.38 8.39 18.44
N ILE A 250 5.17 8.76 17.96
CA ILE A 250 4.83 8.69 16.53
C ILE A 250 4.80 10.12 15.97
N PRO A 251 5.87 10.57 15.28
CA PRO A 251 5.93 11.92 14.72
C PRO A 251 4.76 12.18 13.76
N GLY A 252 4.11 13.35 13.88
CA GLY A 252 3.01 13.75 13.00
C GLY A 252 1.63 13.16 13.37
N SER A 253 1.53 12.36 14.42
CA SER A 253 0.24 11.82 14.89
C SER A 253 -0.64 12.86 15.59
N ASP A 254 -0.06 13.97 16.05
CA ASP A 254 -0.70 15.13 16.69
C ASP A 254 -1.33 16.11 15.70
N GLY A 255 -0.98 16.01 14.41
CA GLY A 255 -1.41 16.93 13.36
C GLY A 255 -2.41 16.32 12.36
N LEU A 256 -3.10 15.25 12.73
CA LEU A 256 -4.07 14.57 11.86
C LEU A 256 -5.37 15.35 11.74
N ALA A 257 -5.97 15.35 10.53
CA ALA A 257 -7.31 15.91 10.31
C ALA A 257 -8.36 15.18 11.17
N GLY A 258 -9.55 15.77 11.32
CA GLY A 258 -10.58 15.28 12.23
C GLY A 258 -11.03 13.84 11.99
N ASP A 259 -10.98 13.37 10.75
CA ASP A 259 -11.37 12.04 10.29
C ASP A 259 -10.17 11.11 9.97
N GLU A 260 -8.94 11.59 10.19
CA GLU A 260 -7.72 10.84 9.95
C GLU A 260 -7.19 10.13 11.21
N SER A 261 -6.58 8.99 11.04
CA SER A 261 -5.87 8.27 12.10
C SER A 261 -4.71 7.44 11.54
N VAL A 262 -3.69 7.22 12.37
CA VAL A 262 -2.63 6.25 12.08
C VAL A 262 -3.17 4.85 12.29
N LEU A 263 -2.98 3.98 11.33
CA LEU A 263 -3.49 2.62 11.37
C LEU A 263 -2.59 1.72 12.23
N ALA A 264 -3.16 1.10 13.26
CA ALA A 264 -2.58 -0.03 13.95
C ALA A 264 -3.35 -1.31 13.64
N LEU A 265 -2.64 -2.42 13.48
CA LEU A 265 -3.21 -3.68 13.06
C LEU A 265 -2.89 -4.81 14.03
N THR A 266 -3.88 -5.67 14.28
CA THR A 266 -3.68 -6.99 14.84
C THR A 266 -4.09 -8.04 13.80
N SER A 267 -3.18 -8.94 13.45
CA SER A 267 -3.48 -10.02 12.50
C SER A 267 -3.52 -11.36 13.22
N THR A 268 -4.64 -12.08 13.05
CA THR A 268 -4.80 -13.45 13.54
C THR A 268 -4.28 -14.49 12.56
N ALA A 269 -3.95 -14.08 11.33
CA ALA A 269 -3.45 -14.93 10.27
C ALA A 269 -1.94 -14.81 10.04
N ARG A 270 -1.23 -14.09 10.92
CA ARG A 270 0.20 -13.80 10.78
C ARG A 270 0.92 -14.06 12.10
N ASP A 271 1.67 -15.15 12.16
CA ASP A 271 2.27 -15.64 13.40
C ASP A 271 3.74 -15.23 13.56
N LEU A 272 4.55 -15.39 12.51
CA LEU A 272 5.99 -15.09 12.57
C LEU A 272 6.34 -13.61 12.37
N PHE A 273 5.35 -12.75 12.50
CA PHE A 273 5.53 -11.31 12.65
C PHE A 273 4.77 -10.85 13.91
N PRO A 274 5.32 -9.96 14.72
CA PRO A 274 4.66 -9.51 15.96
C PRO A 274 3.50 -8.55 15.65
N SER A 275 2.46 -9.10 15.01
CA SER A 275 1.28 -8.41 14.50
C SER A 275 0.18 -8.24 15.55
N LEU A 276 0.55 -7.92 16.79
CA LEU A 276 -0.37 -7.53 17.87
C LEU A 276 -0.18 -6.04 18.14
N ARG A 277 -1.14 -5.22 17.73
CA ARG A 277 -1.09 -3.74 17.71
C ARG A 277 0.12 -3.17 16.98
N TYR A 278 0.41 -3.74 15.80
CA TYR A 278 1.47 -3.25 14.92
C TYR A 278 1.09 -1.91 14.30
N VAL A 279 1.91 -0.89 14.54
CA VAL A 279 1.75 0.44 13.95
C VAL A 279 2.29 0.43 12.54
N THR A 280 1.42 0.65 11.56
CA THR A 280 1.81 0.66 10.13
C THR A 280 2.47 1.95 9.71
N TYR A 281 2.24 3.04 10.44
CA TYR A 281 2.54 4.43 10.07
C TYR A 281 1.75 4.95 8.86
N ASP A 282 0.86 4.15 8.30
CA ASP A 282 -0.04 4.61 7.25
C ASP A 282 -1.23 5.36 7.89
N VAL A 283 -1.55 6.52 7.35
CA VAL A 283 -2.70 7.33 7.75
C VAL A 283 -3.87 6.97 6.87
N VAL A 284 -4.98 6.64 7.50
CA VAL A 284 -6.25 6.34 6.83
C VAL A 284 -7.30 7.38 7.20
N ARG A 285 -8.26 7.59 6.28
CA ARG A 285 -9.38 8.50 6.47
C ARG A 285 -10.67 7.73 6.74
N ASP A 286 -11.49 8.26 7.66
CA ASP A 286 -12.82 7.74 8.01
C ASP A 286 -12.80 6.24 8.34
N LEU A 287 -11.93 5.85 9.30
CA LEU A 287 -11.87 4.48 9.81
C LEU A 287 -13.10 4.21 10.69
N ARG A 288 -13.98 3.31 10.24
CA ARG A 288 -15.20 2.96 10.97
C ARG A 288 -15.78 1.63 10.50
N PRO A 289 -16.61 0.97 11.33
CA PRO A 289 -17.38 -0.16 10.88
C PRO A 289 -18.49 0.28 9.91
N ILE A 290 -18.79 -0.58 8.95
CA ILE A 290 -19.97 -0.53 8.08
C ILE A 290 -20.62 -1.90 8.04
N GLU A 291 -21.89 -1.95 7.61
CA GLU A 291 -22.58 -3.22 7.37
C GLU A 291 -22.18 -3.78 6.00
N VAL A 292 -21.72 -5.03 5.98
CA VAL A 292 -21.37 -5.78 4.78
C VAL A 292 -21.98 -7.17 4.90
N ASP A 293 -22.86 -7.54 3.98
CA ASP A 293 -23.56 -8.82 3.99
C ASP A 293 -24.30 -9.11 5.34
N GLY A 294 -24.82 -8.06 6.00
CA GLY A 294 -25.52 -8.14 7.29
C GLY A 294 -24.62 -8.24 8.54
N GLU A 295 -23.32 -8.12 8.38
CA GLU A 295 -22.34 -8.16 9.48
C GLU A 295 -21.50 -6.88 9.53
N PRO A 296 -21.15 -6.37 10.73
CA PRO A 296 -20.29 -5.21 10.85
C PRO A 296 -18.85 -5.56 10.45
N ARG A 297 -18.28 -4.78 9.51
CA ARG A 297 -16.88 -4.90 9.08
C ARG A 297 -16.17 -3.57 9.17
N MET A 298 -14.97 -3.58 9.75
CA MET A 298 -14.11 -2.41 9.74
C MET A 298 -13.72 -2.02 8.32
N SER A 299 -13.68 -0.73 8.07
CA SER A 299 -13.43 -0.14 6.75
C SER A 299 -12.80 1.24 6.88
N PHE A 300 -12.17 1.72 5.81
CA PHE A 300 -11.69 3.10 5.71
C PHE A 300 -11.92 3.64 4.30
N GLN A 301 -12.00 4.97 4.17
CA GLN A 301 -12.32 5.60 2.89
C GLN A 301 -11.11 5.66 1.96
N ALA A 302 -9.95 6.06 2.47
CA ALA A 302 -8.74 6.25 1.69
C ALA A 302 -7.47 6.05 2.52
N LEU A 303 -6.41 5.61 1.85
CA LEU A 303 -5.03 5.76 2.33
C LEU A 303 -4.60 7.20 2.01
N VAL A 304 -4.22 7.97 3.03
CA VAL A 304 -3.90 9.40 2.87
C VAL A 304 -2.42 9.62 2.65
N ARG A 305 -1.60 9.12 3.57
CA ARG A 305 -0.14 9.25 3.56
C ARG A 305 0.51 8.25 4.50
N ARG A 306 1.83 8.22 4.50
CA ARG A 306 2.61 7.48 5.48
C ARG A 306 3.37 8.45 6.38
N LEU A 307 3.30 8.24 7.70
CA LEU A 307 4.16 8.94 8.66
C LEU A 307 5.52 8.24 8.76
N GLY A 308 6.59 8.99 8.96
CA GLY A 308 7.91 8.40 9.16
C GLY A 308 9.03 9.43 9.21
N PRO A 309 10.22 9.05 9.69
CA PRO A 309 11.37 9.94 9.80
C PRO A 309 11.90 10.48 8.45
N GLU A 310 11.38 9.97 7.33
CA GLU A 310 11.84 10.30 5.99
C GLU A 310 11.24 11.57 5.40
N LEU A 311 10.22 12.15 6.05
CA LEU A 311 9.59 13.40 5.62
C LEU A 311 9.96 14.53 6.60
N LYS A 312 11.21 14.98 6.59
CA LYS A 312 11.66 16.09 7.45
C LYS A 312 11.07 17.45 7.07
N HIS A 313 10.37 17.57 5.94
CA HIS A 313 9.75 18.81 5.47
C HIS A 313 8.38 18.48 4.87
N GLY A 314 7.30 18.97 5.46
CA GLY A 314 5.98 18.97 4.84
C GLY A 314 5.11 17.73 5.08
N GLU A 315 5.18 17.12 6.23
CA GLU A 315 4.52 15.84 6.60
C GLU A 315 2.98 15.83 6.51
N LYS A 316 2.35 16.96 6.26
CA LYS A 316 0.88 17.08 6.17
C LYS A 316 0.33 17.00 4.76
N ILE A 317 1.16 16.82 3.74
CA ILE A 317 0.72 16.76 2.34
C ILE A 317 0.78 15.34 1.83
N SER A 318 -0.36 14.81 1.46
CA SER A 318 -0.49 13.48 0.86
C SER A 318 -0.10 13.52 -0.62
N VAL A 319 0.81 12.64 -1.04
CA VAL A 319 1.10 12.44 -2.47
C VAL A 319 -0.14 11.96 -3.21
N TYR A 320 -0.98 11.16 -2.56
CA TYR A 320 -2.26 10.69 -3.07
C TYR A 320 -3.19 11.87 -3.44
N ASP A 321 -3.32 12.87 -2.54
CA ASP A 321 -4.17 14.03 -2.80
C ASP A 321 -3.59 14.91 -3.92
N ILE A 322 -2.25 15.02 -4.01
CA ILE A 322 -1.58 15.69 -5.12
C ILE A 322 -1.83 14.96 -6.44
N GLU A 323 -1.69 13.64 -6.46
CA GLU A 323 -1.93 12.81 -7.65
C GLU A 323 -3.40 12.92 -8.10
N ASP A 324 -4.37 12.87 -7.17
CA ASP A 324 -5.79 13.02 -7.51
C ASP A 324 -6.07 14.36 -8.18
N VAL A 325 -5.49 15.46 -7.67
CA VAL A 325 -5.62 16.78 -8.30
C VAL A 325 -4.99 16.78 -9.69
N VAL A 326 -3.75 16.29 -9.84
CA VAL A 326 -3.06 16.26 -11.14
C VAL A 326 -3.87 15.45 -12.16
N PHE A 327 -4.37 14.29 -11.79
CA PHE A 327 -5.11 13.41 -12.71
C PHE A 327 -6.47 13.96 -13.12
N ARG A 328 -7.07 14.89 -12.37
CA ARG A 328 -8.27 15.64 -12.81
C ARG A 328 -7.99 16.58 -14.00
N HIS A 329 -6.77 17.09 -14.10
CA HIS A 329 -6.35 18.01 -15.17
C HIS A 329 -5.67 17.31 -16.34
N ILE A 330 -4.87 16.27 -16.05
CA ILE A 330 -4.04 15.58 -17.03
C ILE A 330 -4.28 14.08 -16.92
N GLY A 331 -4.91 13.51 -17.93
CA GLY A 331 -5.31 12.10 -17.96
C GLY A 331 -4.17 11.10 -17.92
N GLN A 332 -3.02 11.49 -18.44
CA GLN A 332 -1.78 10.71 -18.39
C GLN A 332 -0.68 11.62 -17.88
N ALA A 333 -0.24 11.37 -16.68
CA ALA A 333 0.86 12.11 -16.10
C ALA A 333 1.70 11.19 -15.23
N ILE A 334 3.02 11.37 -15.28
CA ILE A 334 3.91 10.88 -14.23
C ILE A 334 3.99 11.99 -13.19
N VAL A 335 3.60 11.69 -11.96
CA VAL A 335 3.67 12.65 -10.87
C VAL A 335 4.86 12.29 -9.98
N ARG A 336 5.73 13.26 -9.73
CA ARG A 336 6.82 13.17 -8.76
C ARG A 336 6.75 14.37 -7.85
N VAL A 337 6.89 14.14 -6.55
CA VAL A 337 6.85 15.18 -5.54
C VAL A 337 8.23 15.31 -4.92
N GLN A 338 8.76 16.53 -4.87
CA GLN A 338 10.05 16.83 -4.28
C GLN A 338 9.92 18.05 -3.38
N VAL A 339 10.57 18.02 -2.23
CA VAL A 339 10.83 19.22 -1.44
C VAL A 339 12.30 19.56 -1.61
N ALA A 340 12.56 20.68 -2.28
CA ALA A 340 13.90 21.20 -2.53
C ALA A 340 13.90 22.71 -2.30
N ASP A 341 14.97 23.25 -1.71
CA ASP A 341 15.09 24.69 -1.37
C ASP A 341 13.87 25.20 -0.59
N ASN A 342 13.36 24.41 0.35
CA ASN A 342 12.17 24.69 1.15
C ASN A 342 10.89 24.95 0.34
N LYS A 343 10.82 24.48 -0.92
CA LYS A 343 9.65 24.57 -1.81
C LYS A 343 9.13 23.19 -2.15
N LEU A 344 7.80 23.07 -2.17
CA LEU A 344 7.14 21.88 -2.69
C LEU A 344 7.14 21.96 -4.22
N ARG A 345 7.82 21.02 -4.87
CA ARG A 345 7.85 20.90 -6.34
C ARG A 345 7.08 19.67 -6.76
N VAL A 346 6.08 19.87 -7.62
CA VAL A 346 5.32 18.78 -8.23
C VAL A 346 5.72 18.69 -9.69
N HIS A 347 6.47 17.66 -10.02
CA HIS A 347 6.92 17.39 -11.39
C HIS A 347 5.84 16.56 -12.10
N VAL A 348 5.32 17.08 -13.19
CA VAL A 348 4.26 16.44 -13.97
C VAL A 348 4.80 16.10 -15.36
N GLY A 349 4.94 14.81 -15.66
CA GLY A 349 5.37 14.30 -16.97
C GLY A 349 4.17 13.91 -17.84
N GLY A 350 4.34 14.04 -19.15
CA GLY A 350 3.34 13.69 -20.15
C GLY A 350 3.14 14.80 -21.19
N GLU A 351 2.67 14.44 -22.38
CA GLU A 351 2.47 15.39 -23.50
C GLU A 351 1.45 16.48 -23.16
N ALA A 352 0.44 16.12 -22.36
CA ALA A 352 -0.61 17.04 -21.95
C ALA A 352 -0.20 18.04 -20.84
N ALA A 353 1.02 17.99 -20.34
CA ALA A 353 1.56 18.91 -19.33
C ALA A 353 1.95 20.26 -19.96
N THR A 354 0.94 21.01 -20.45
CA THR A 354 1.14 22.35 -21.00
C THR A 354 1.30 23.39 -19.88
N PRO A 355 1.95 24.54 -20.11
CA PRO A 355 2.11 25.59 -19.11
C PRO A 355 0.77 26.02 -18.47
N GLU A 356 -0.30 26.11 -19.28
CA GLU A 356 -1.63 26.52 -18.81
C GLU A 356 -2.22 25.47 -17.85
N ARG A 357 -2.07 24.18 -18.17
CA ARG A 357 -2.54 23.09 -17.30
C ARG A 357 -1.71 22.98 -16.02
N LEU A 358 -0.40 23.17 -16.10
CA LEU A 358 0.47 23.17 -14.93
C LEU A 358 0.08 24.32 -13.96
N ALA A 359 -0.22 25.50 -14.49
CA ALA A 359 -0.71 26.62 -13.68
C ALA A 359 -2.10 26.34 -13.08
N ALA A 360 -3.00 25.69 -13.81
CA ALA A 360 -4.30 25.29 -13.28
C ALA A 360 -4.16 24.24 -12.17
N ILE A 361 -3.26 23.27 -12.32
CA ILE A 361 -2.94 22.28 -11.27
C ILE A 361 -2.37 22.98 -10.03
N GLU A 362 -1.46 23.93 -10.19
CA GLU A 362 -0.85 24.68 -9.09
C GLU A 362 -1.93 25.41 -8.25
N ASN A 363 -2.89 26.05 -8.92
CA ASN A 363 -4.02 26.70 -8.25
C ASN A 363 -4.94 25.69 -7.56
N ASP A 364 -5.32 24.61 -8.26
CA ASP A 364 -6.23 23.60 -7.72
C ASP A 364 -5.60 22.82 -6.52
N LEU A 365 -4.28 22.62 -6.53
CA LEU A 365 -3.56 22.08 -5.37
C LEU A 365 -3.65 23.00 -4.15
N MET A 366 -3.51 24.31 -4.34
CA MET A 366 -3.65 25.29 -3.25
C MET A 366 -5.08 25.35 -2.68
N ASP A 367 -6.08 25.17 -3.55
CA ASP A 367 -7.49 25.26 -3.16
C ASP A 367 -7.98 23.96 -2.51
N ARG A 368 -7.60 22.79 -3.05
CA ARG A 368 -8.07 21.48 -2.59
C ARG A 368 -7.25 20.86 -1.46
N ILE A 369 -6.01 21.29 -1.29
CA ILE A 369 -5.11 20.85 -0.22
C ILE A 369 -4.77 22.07 0.65
N PRO A 370 -5.69 22.47 1.57
CA PRO A 370 -5.51 23.68 2.39
C PRO A 370 -4.22 23.68 3.22
N GLU A 371 -3.70 22.49 3.52
CA GLU A 371 -2.45 22.27 4.25
C GLU A 371 -1.25 22.90 3.52
N ILE A 372 -1.20 22.85 2.19
CA ILE A 372 -0.15 23.48 1.39
C ILE A 372 -0.13 25.00 1.68
N GLY A 373 -1.29 25.64 1.56
CA GLY A 373 -1.42 27.08 1.84
C GLY A 373 -1.09 27.43 3.31
N GLN A 374 -1.46 26.56 4.24
CA GLN A 374 -1.17 26.74 5.66
C GLN A 374 0.34 26.64 5.95
N MET A 375 1.02 25.68 5.33
CA MET A 375 2.47 25.53 5.46
C MET A 375 3.24 26.73 4.90
N ILE A 376 2.77 27.28 3.76
CA ILE A 376 3.37 28.50 3.19
C ILE A 376 3.13 29.71 4.12
N ARG A 377 1.91 29.90 4.64
CA ARG A 377 1.62 30.97 5.61
C ARG A 377 2.44 30.84 6.89
N ASN A 378 2.68 29.62 7.36
CA ASN A 378 3.45 29.33 8.57
C ASN A 378 4.96 29.31 8.31
N ARG A 379 5.42 29.62 7.10
CA ARG A 379 6.84 29.59 6.69
C ARG A 379 7.51 28.23 6.87
N LEU A 380 6.74 27.17 6.80
CA LEU A 380 7.23 25.77 6.74
C LEU A 380 7.62 25.39 5.32
N LEU A 381 7.04 26.07 4.33
CA LEU A 381 7.40 26.04 2.92
C LEU A 381 7.48 27.46 2.37
N ASP A 382 8.42 27.74 1.49
CA ASP A 382 8.54 29.02 0.80
C ASP A 382 7.59 29.14 -0.40
N GLY A 383 7.00 28.03 -0.84
CA GLY A 383 6.03 28.01 -1.92
C GLY A 383 5.75 26.61 -2.50
N LEU A 384 4.77 26.59 -3.38
CA LEU A 384 4.45 25.46 -4.27
C LEU A 384 4.85 25.82 -5.69
N LYS A 385 5.38 24.85 -6.44
CA LYS A 385 5.62 24.97 -7.87
C LYS A 385 5.27 23.69 -8.59
N VAL A 386 4.42 23.79 -9.60
CA VAL A 386 4.13 22.68 -10.51
C VAL A 386 4.94 22.88 -11.78
N VAL A 387 5.77 21.92 -12.12
CA VAL A 387 6.71 22.01 -13.24
C VAL A 387 6.58 20.78 -14.15
N ARG A 388 6.91 20.96 -15.43
CA ARG A 388 7.03 19.82 -16.33
C ARG A 388 8.22 18.97 -15.90
N ALA A 389 8.03 17.66 -15.82
CA ALA A 389 9.13 16.74 -15.61
C ALA A 389 10.02 16.72 -16.85
N ASP A 390 11.32 17.06 -16.68
CA ASP A 390 12.29 16.99 -17.76
C ASP A 390 12.50 15.52 -18.16
N GLU A 391 12.62 15.26 -19.46
CA GLU A 391 12.91 13.94 -20.02
C GLU A 391 14.30 13.43 -19.58
N ASP A 392 15.21 14.34 -19.19
CA ASP A 392 16.58 14.07 -18.75
C ASP A 392 16.75 13.80 -17.25
N SER A 393 15.68 13.83 -16.46
CA SER A 393 15.76 13.37 -15.08
C SER A 393 16.20 11.89 -15.06
N PRO A 394 17.22 11.46 -14.28
CA PRO A 394 17.81 10.14 -14.41
C PRO A 394 16.73 9.06 -14.28
N ARG A 395 16.19 8.66 -15.41
CA ARG A 395 15.50 7.39 -15.53
C ARG A 395 16.53 6.37 -15.09
N ALA A 396 16.28 5.63 -14.03
CA ALA A 396 16.99 4.37 -13.86
C ALA A 396 16.75 3.65 -15.18
N ALA A 397 17.73 3.68 -16.06
CA ALA A 397 17.63 3.19 -17.41
C ALA A 397 17.00 1.80 -17.34
N ASN A 398 15.85 1.63 -18.00
CA ASN A 398 15.16 0.37 -18.24
C ASN A 398 14.34 -0.25 -17.07
N ALA A 399 14.04 0.42 -15.96
CA ALA A 399 13.13 -0.12 -14.95
C ALA A 399 11.71 0.41 -15.12
N VAL A 400 10.71 -0.47 -15.16
CA VAL A 400 9.28 -0.12 -15.27
C VAL A 400 8.77 0.55 -13.99
N LYS A 401 9.38 0.25 -12.83
CA LYS A 401 9.00 0.83 -11.53
C LYS A 401 9.79 2.10 -11.22
N HIS A 402 9.11 3.20 -10.93
CA HIS A 402 9.70 4.50 -10.57
C HIS A 402 9.43 4.89 -9.11
N LYS A 403 10.37 5.59 -8.49
CA LYS A 403 10.19 6.20 -7.16
C LYS A 403 9.37 7.49 -7.32
N LYS A 404 8.32 7.68 -6.50
CA LYS A 404 7.41 8.84 -6.60
C LYS A 404 7.83 10.02 -5.72
N ILE A 405 8.63 9.81 -4.67
CA ILE A 405 9.05 10.85 -3.71
C ILE A 405 10.58 10.95 -3.70
N TYR A 406 11.09 12.16 -3.80
CA TYR A 406 12.51 12.48 -3.70
C TYR A 406 12.72 13.56 -2.64
N THR A 407 13.66 13.32 -1.74
CA THR A 407 14.23 14.32 -0.83
C THR A 407 15.70 14.46 -1.17
N GLU A 408 16.19 15.71 -1.28
CA GLU A 408 17.63 15.98 -1.33
C GLU A 408 18.24 15.90 0.06
#